data_c3a515ac50deb755b1ed4df736a17b08
#
_entry.id   c3a515ac50deb755b1ed4df736a17b08
#
_cell.length_a   1.000
_cell.length_b   1.000
_cell.length_c   1.000
_cell.angle_alpha   90.00
_cell.angle_beta   90.00
_cell.angle_gamma   90.00
#
_symmetry.space_group_name_H-M   'P 1'
#
loop_
_entity.id
_entity.type
_entity.pdbx_description
1 polymer ?
#
loop_
_entity_poly.entity_id
_entity_poly.type
_entity_poly.pdbx_seq_one_letter_code
_entity_poly.pdbx_strand_id
1 'polypeptide(L)'
;MKKILVLYRELASYFVACLNDYCERYQVKAEVIAYPVNPDAPFKFSFSPYVVLHDRLKLSNEDIIEKARSGEFEAIFCGGWADKVYLEAVKKRQSAVALLGFDNQWQGGLKQHMACIYARIFLTPYFDFAFVPGPEQQEFARRMGFKSVSLGAYSCDYPIFDKIYNSRHAVFDGEKRRLIYTGRYASEKYFLELCEIFTELRNEGFSHWELHAAGTGPLWEQRIQHPAVFHHGFLQPEALKTLMLNGHAFVLPSIFEPWGVVVHEFAAAGYPLILSDKVGARTAFLEDGKNGYLFLSGSRTELKNALSKLMSSSNEALLQMSRVSHLLASSITPESWSKTIHDQIKNKRQTS
;
A
#
# COMPACT_ATOMS: atom_id res chain seq x y z
N MET A 1 27.18 15.89 -3.06
CA MET A 1 26.15 14.84 -3.12
C MET A 1 24.78 15.51 -3.06
N LYS A 2 23.85 15.11 -3.92
CA LYS A 2 22.48 15.62 -3.94
C LYS A 2 21.75 15.23 -2.67
N LYS A 3 20.83 16.09 -2.22
CA LYS A 3 20.02 15.86 -1.02
C LYS A 3 18.54 16.03 -1.32
N ILE A 4 17.70 15.22 -0.68
CA ILE A 4 16.23 15.39 -0.64
C ILE A 4 15.76 15.47 0.79
N LEU A 5 14.68 16.23 1.02
CA LEU A 5 13.95 16.27 2.29
C LEU A 5 12.67 15.47 2.14
N VAL A 6 12.44 14.54 3.06
CA VAL A 6 11.23 13.71 3.10
C VAL A 6 10.45 14.07 4.37
N LEU A 7 9.29 14.64 4.19
CA LEU A 7 8.35 14.99 5.24
C LEU A 7 7.22 13.98 5.25
N TYR A 8 7.29 13.00 6.14
CA TYR A 8 6.39 11.85 6.15
C TYR A 8 5.78 11.65 7.53
N ARG A 9 4.47 11.43 7.60
CA ARG A 9 3.81 11.34 8.89
C ARG A 9 4.03 9.97 9.54
N GLU A 10 3.72 8.90 8.86
CA GLU A 10 3.80 7.53 9.37
C GLU A 10 4.53 6.66 8.35
N LEU A 11 5.77 6.30 8.67
CA LEU A 11 6.58 5.46 7.79
C LEU A 11 6.01 4.04 7.72
N ALA A 12 6.11 3.46 6.53
CA ALA A 12 5.78 2.06 6.29
C ALA A 12 6.95 1.37 5.56
N SER A 13 7.08 0.05 5.74
CA SER A 13 8.18 -0.74 5.19
C SER A 13 8.30 -0.61 3.67
N TYR A 14 7.19 -0.57 2.96
CA TYR A 14 7.17 -0.39 1.51
C TYR A 14 7.76 0.96 1.06
N PHE A 15 7.47 2.05 1.79
CA PHE A 15 8.03 3.36 1.48
C PHE A 15 9.52 3.41 1.78
N VAL A 16 9.97 2.80 2.89
CA VAL A 16 11.39 2.72 3.26
C VAL A 16 12.17 1.92 2.21
N ALA A 17 11.62 0.82 1.70
CA ALA A 17 12.24 0.04 0.63
C ALA A 17 12.44 0.87 -0.64
N CYS A 18 11.41 1.61 -1.07
CA CYS A 18 11.50 2.50 -2.23
C CYS A 18 12.50 3.65 -2.02
N LEU A 19 12.51 4.25 -0.83
CA LEU A 19 13.43 5.33 -0.49
C LEU A 19 14.88 4.85 -0.46
N ASN A 20 15.13 3.66 0.10
CA ASN A 20 16.46 3.05 0.12
C ASN A 20 16.97 2.81 -1.31
N ASP A 21 16.16 2.19 -2.19
CA ASP A 21 16.51 1.98 -3.59
C ASP A 21 16.82 3.31 -4.30
N TYR A 22 16.01 4.34 -4.09
CA TYR A 22 16.25 5.66 -4.67
C TYR A 22 17.60 6.25 -4.23
N CYS A 23 17.85 6.22 -2.93
CA CYS A 23 19.07 6.79 -2.36
C CYS A 23 20.32 6.06 -2.81
N GLU A 24 20.30 4.74 -2.87
CA GLU A 24 21.43 3.90 -3.30
C GLU A 24 21.67 4.02 -4.81
N ARG A 25 20.61 3.91 -5.62
CA ARG A 25 20.67 3.94 -7.07
C ARG A 25 21.20 5.27 -7.61
N TYR A 26 20.75 6.37 -7.04
CA TYR A 26 21.10 7.73 -7.52
C TYR A 26 22.14 8.46 -6.67
N GLN A 27 22.69 7.79 -5.64
CA GLN A 27 23.66 8.37 -4.70
C GLN A 27 23.16 9.68 -4.08
N VAL A 28 21.91 9.68 -3.63
CA VAL A 28 21.20 10.83 -3.02
C VAL A 28 21.10 10.63 -1.52
N LYS A 29 21.42 11.66 -0.72
CA LYS A 29 21.12 11.66 0.72
C LYS A 29 19.67 12.07 0.95
N ALA A 30 18.94 11.30 1.75
CA ALA A 30 17.61 11.65 2.22
C ALA A 30 17.64 12.03 3.70
N GLU A 31 17.14 13.21 4.02
CA GLU A 31 16.78 13.58 5.39
C GLU A 31 15.28 13.37 5.56
N VAL A 32 14.91 12.43 6.42
CA VAL A 32 13.52 12.05 6.68
C VAL A 32 13.08 12.62 8.01
N ILE A 33 12.01 13.39 8.02
CA ILE A 33 11.34 13.83 9.25
C ILE A 33 10.01 13.08 9.34
N ALA A 34 9.89 12.23 10.36
CA ALA A 34 8.70 11.39 10.55
C ALA A 34 8.32 11.32 12.04
N TYR A 35 7.03 11.05 12.30
CA TYR A 35 6.57 10.75 13.64
C TYR A 35 7.07 9.37 14.09
N PRO A 36 7.15 9.12 15.41
CA PRO A 36 7.47 7.80 15.94
C PRO A 36 6.57 6.71 15.37
N VAL A 37 7.11 5.50 15.33
CA VAL A 37 6.38 4.31 14.87
C VAL A 37 5.11 4.11 15.69
N ASN A 38 4.00 3.83 15.02
CA ASN A 38 2.71 3.58 15.64
C ASN A 38 2.78 2.34 16.55
N PRO A 39 2.43 2.43 17.85
CA PRO A 39 2.41 1.29 18.75
C PRO A 39 1.49 0.13 18.30
N ASP A 40 0.43 0.43 17.56
CA ASP A 40 -0.50 -0.59 17.04
C ASP A 40 0.09 -1.37 15.86
N ALA A 41 1.14 -0.83 15.23
CA ALA A 41 1.86 -1.47 14.13
C ALA A 41 3.38 -1.22 14.30
N PRO A 42 4.04 -1.89 15.26
CA PRO A 42 5.41 -1.60 15.68
C PRO A 42 6.45 -2.14 14.69
N PHE A 43 6.43 -1.64 13.46
CA PHE A 43 7.39 -2.01 12.42
C PHE A 43 8.82 -1.62 12.80
N LYS A 44 9.76 -2.50 12.47
CA LYS A 44 11.19 -2.21 12.52
C LYS A 44 11.69 -1.92 11.12
N PHE A 45 12.33 -0.77 10.93
CA PHE A 45 12.85 -0.35 9.63
C PHE A 45 14.36 -0.52 9.56
N SER A 46 14.85 -0.92 8.39
CA SER A 46 16.27 -0.89 8.05
C SER A 46 16.49 0.19 7.00
N PHE A 47 17.30 1.19 7.33
CA PHE A 47 17.58 2.31 6.43
C PHE A 47 18.93 2.14 5.76
N SER A 48 19.00 2.54 4.50
CA SER A 48 20.24 2.72 3.77
C SER A 48 21.17 3.72 4.48
N PRO A 49 22.50 3.60 4.37
CA PRO A 49 23.45 4.58 4.91
C PRO A 49 23.26 6.01 4.38
N TYR A 50 22.53 6.17 3.29
CA TYR A 50 22.19 7.48 2.72
C TYR A 50 20.98 8.15 3.38
N VAL A 51 20.24 7.45 4.23
CA VAL A 51 19.02 7.95 4.88
C VAL A 51 19.30 8.34 6.33
N VAL A 52 18.96 9.57 6.67
CA VAL A 52 19.01 10.08 8.05
C VAL A 52 17.60 10.34 8.54
N LEU A 53 17.18 9.63 9.58
CA LEU A 53 15.87 9.77 10.19
C LEU A 53 15.90 10.74 11.36
N HIS A 54 14.99 11.71 11.33
CA HIS A 54 14.74 12.65 12.42
C HIS A 54 13.36 12.39 13.01
N ASP A 55 13.28 12.34 14.33
CA ASP A 55 12.01 12.27 15.05
C ASP A 55 11.32 13.64 15.00
N ARG A 56 10.12 13.68 14.40
CA ARG A 56 9.31 14.91 14.27
C ARG A 56 9.03 15.58 15.61
N LEU A 57 8.86 14.79 16.68
CA LEU A 57 8.54 15.31 18.01
C LEU A 57 9.74 15.96 18.71
N LYS A 58 10.96 15.72 18.24
CA LYS A 58 12.20 16.30 18.76
C LYS A 58 12.63 17.58 18.04
N LEU A 59 11.95 17.94 16.95
CA LEU A 59 12.22 19.15 16.18
C LEU A 59 11.16 20.21 16.45
N SER A 60 11.59 21.46 16.61
CA SER A 60 10.66 22.57 16.62
C SER A 60 10.04 22.77 15.22
N ASN A 61 8.92 23.47 15.17
CA ASN A 61 8.31 23.81 13.88
C ASN A 61 9.24 24.69 13.03
N GLU A 62 9.97 25.59 13.66
CA GLU A 62 10.91 26.49 12.99
C GLU A 62 12.10 25.72 12.40
N ASP A 63 12.66 24.74 13.12
CA ASP A 63 13.75 23.89 12.59
C ASP A 63 13.37 23.22 11.29
N ILE A 64 12.13 22.70 11.19
CA ILE A 64 11.62 22.04 9.98
C ILE A 64 11.48 23.04 8.83
N ILE A 65 10.95 24.22 9.11
CA ILE A 65 10.76 25.27 8.12
C ILE A 65 12.11 25.80 7.63
N GLU A 66 13.05 26.09 8.53
CA GLU A 66 14.40 26.55 8.17
C GLU A 66 15.16 25.49 7.37
N LYS A 67 15.01 24.21 7.72
CA LYS A 67 15.58 23.12 6.95
C LYS A 67 15.08 23.13 5.49
N ALA A 68 13.80 23.30 5.25
CA ALA A 68 13.24 23.42 3.89
C ALA A 68 13.69 24.70 3.17
N ARG A 69 13.96 25.78 3.92
CA ARG A 69 14.40 27.09 3.42
C ARG A 69 15.91 27.13 3.12
N SER A 70 16.70 26.19 3.66
CA SER A 70 18.17 26.21 3.56
C SER A 70 18.74 26.21 2.13
N GLY A 71 17.94 25.79 1.13
CA GLY A 71 18.39 25.65 -0.26
C GLY A 71 19.27 24.42 -0.52
N GLU A 72 19.53 23.58 0.48
CA GLU A 72 20.38 22.39 0.36
C GLU A 72 19.73 21.24 -0.41
N PHE A 73 18.40 21.23 -0.49
CA PHE A 73 17.63 20.11 -1.05
C PHE A 73 17.26 20.37 -2.50
N GLU A 74 17.48 19.38 -3.35
CA GLU A 74 17.00 19.43 -4.74
C GLU A 74 15.50 19.12 -4.86
N ALA A 75 14.94 18.38 -3.89
CA ALA A 75 13.52 18.08 -3.83
C ALA A 75 13.01 17.93 -2.39
N ILE A 76 11.70 18.17 -2.21
CA ILE A 76 10.96 17.90 -0.98
C ILE A 76 9.82 16.94 -1.30
N PHE A 77 9.87 15.74 -0.73
CA PHE A 77 8.76 14.78 -0.76
C PHE A 77 7.87 15.03 0.46
N CYS A 78 6.60 15.40 0.25
CA CYS A 78 5.62 15.54 1.31
C CYS A 78 4.60 14.39 1.23
N GLY A 79 4.57 13.54 2.25
CA GLY A 79 3.63 12.40 2.36
C GLY A 79 2.29 12.83 2.96
N GLY A 80 1.40 13.34 2.12
CA GLY A 80 0.08 13.84 2.51
C GLY A 80 0.07 15.30 2.95
N TRP A 81 -1.10 15.78 3.35
CA TRP A 81 -1.36 17.19 3.70
C TRP A 81 -1.89 17.40 5.12
N ALA A 82 -1.80 16.37 5.98
CA ALA A 82 -2.37 16.44 7.33
C ALA A 82 -1.50 17.27 8.31
N ASP A 83 -0.19 17.36 8.11
CA ASP A 83 0.70 18.16 8.94
C ASP A 83 0.86 19.57 8.37
N LYS A 84 0.32 20.55 9.09
CA LYS A 84 0.37 21.97 8.68
C LYS A 84 1.79 22.52 8.63
N VAL A 85 2.70 22.03 9.49
CA VAL A 85 4.11 22.46 9.49
C VAL A 85 4.84 21.96 8.26
N TYR A 86 4.55 20.74 7.83
CA TYR A 86 5.11 20.20 6.58
C TYR A 86 4.65 21.02 5.37
N LEU A 87 3.36 21.38 5.33
CA LEU A 87 2.86 22.26 4.26
C LEU A 87 3.50 23.64 4.29
N GLU A 88 3.70 24.20 5.49
CA GLU A 88 4.36 25.50 5.64
C GLU A 88 5.84 25.44 5.22
N ALA A 89 6.54 24.36 5.56
CA ALA A 89 7.91 24.12 5.10
C ALA A 89 7.99 24.04 3.56
N VAL A 90 7.05 23.34 2.92
CA VAL A 90 6.97 23.29 1.46
C VAL A 90 6.70 24.67 0.85
N LYS A 91 5.81 25.48 1.45
CA LYS A 91 5.51 26.84 0.97
C LYS A 91 6.72 27.76 1.05
N LYS A 92 7.54 27.61 2.09
CA LYS A 92 8.70 28.47 2.35
C LYS A 92 10.02 27.96 1.75
N ARG A 93 9.99 26.83 0.99
CA ARG A 93 11.17 26.32 0.30
C ARG A 93 11.74 27.35 -0.70
N GLN A 94 13.02 27.27 -0.97
CA GLN A 94 13.66 28.10 -2.02
C GLN A 94 13.43 27.45 -3.40
N SER A 95 14.38 26.68 -3.88
CA SER A 95 14.45 26.16 -5.26
C SER A 95 14.20 24.64 -5.37
N ALA A 96 13.83 23.97 -4.28
CA ALA A 96 13.58 22.54 -4.28
C ALA A 96 12.28 22.19 -5.06
N VAL A 97 12.33 21.16 -5.86
CA VAL A 97 11.12 20.59 -6.49
C VAL A 97 10.26 19.95 -5.40
N ALA A 98 9.02 20.37 -5.27
CA ALA A 98 8.09 19.83 -4.27
C ALA A 98 7.12 18.83 -4.89
N LEU A 99 7.02 17.66 -4.30
CA LEU A 99 6.05 16.63 -4.68
C LEU A 99 5.16 16.24 -3.51
N LEU A 100 3.89 15.98 -3.82
CA LEU A 100 2.90 15.52 -2.85
C LEU A 100 2.56 14.05 -3.13
N GLY A 101 2.87 13.16 -2.18
CA GLY A 101 2.48 11.75 -2.19
C GLY A 101 1.19 11.51 -1.42
N PHE A 102 0.20 10.82 -2.00
CA PHE A 102 -1.04 10.45 -1.32
C PHE A 102 -1.76 9.31 -2.03
N ASP A 103 -2.70 8.65 -1.33
CA ASP A 103 -3.50 7.52 -1.81
C ASP A 103 -5.01 7.73 -1.78
N ASN A 104 -5.47 8.93 -1.41
CA ASN A 104 -6.90 9.23 -1.38
C ASN A 104 -7.53 9.10 -2.77
N GLN A 105 -8.62 8.33 -2.87
CA GLN A 105 -9.40 8.11 -4.09
C GLN A 105 -10.48 9.18 -4.25
N TRP A 106 -10.87 9.43 -5.50
CA TRP A 106 -12.07 10.18 -5.80
C TRP A 106 -13.33 9.32 -5.55
N GLN A 107 -14.25 9.82 -4.73
CA GLN A 107 -15.52 9.16 -4.38
C GLN A 107 -16.77 9.97 -4.78
N GLY A 108 -16.58 11.18 -5.30
CA GLY A 108 -17.66 12.03 -5.79
C GLY A 108 -18.52 12.73 -4.73
N GLY A 109 -18.16 12.65 -3.45
CA GLY A 109 -18.92 13.28 -2.36
C GLY A 109 -18.80 14.81 -2.33
N LEU A 110 -19.82 15.51 -1.84
CA LEU A 110 -19.80 16.98 -1.73
C LEU A 110 -18.59 17.52 -0.95
N LYS A 111 -18.19 16.84 0.13
CA LYS A 111 -16.99 17.19 0.89
C LYS A 111 -15.72 17.17 0.03
N GLN A 112 -15.60 16.19 -0.88
CA GLN A 112 -14.45 16.13 -1.79
C GLN A 112 -14.50 17.22 -2.87
N HIS A 113 -15.67 17.59 -3.38
CA HIS A 113 -15.80 18.73 -4.28
C HIS A 113 -15.31 20.03 -3.64
N MET A 114 -15.75 20.30 -2.40
CA MET A 114 -15.29 21.47 -1.65
C MET A 114 -13.78 21.41 -1.35
N ALA A 115 -13.28 20.22 -0.97
CA ALA A 115 -11.85 20.00 -0.75
C ALA A 115 -11.01 20.24 -2.03
N CYS A 116 -11.52 19.88 -3.20
CA CYS A 116 -10.85 20.16 -4.48
C CYS A 116 -10.77 21.66 -4.76
N ILE A 117 -11.83 22.43 -4.48
CA ILE A 117 -11.82 23.90 -4.64
C ILE A 117 -10.78 24.52 -3.72
N TYR A 118 -10.79 24.10 -2.44
CA TYR A 118 -9.80 24.55 -1.46
C TYR A 118 -8.36 24.20 -1.88
N ALA A 119 -8.15 22.97 -2.34
CA ALA A 119 -6.83 22.49 -2.74
C ALA A 119 -6.26 23.29 -3.93
N ARG A 120 -7.08 23.67 -4.91
CA ARG A 120 -6.64 24.51 -6.04
C ARG A 120 -6.06 25.85 -5.64
N ILE A 121 -6.52 26.39 -4.51
CA ILE A 121 -6.13 27.73 -4.05
C ILE A 121 -5.00 27.63 -3.02
N PHE A 122 -5.12 26.70 -2.07
CA PHE A 122 -4.30 26.70 -0.87
C PHE A 122 -3.31 25.53 -0.74
N LEU A 123 -3.33 24.56 -1.66
CA LEU A 123 -2.47 23.38 -1.62
C LEU A 123 -1.66 23.22 -2.90
N THR A 124 -2.32 22.98 -4.03
CA THR A 124 -1.65 22.59 -5.27
C THR A 124 -0.69 23.64 -5.85
N PRO A 125 -0.86 24.97 -5.64
CA PRO A 125 0.10 25.94 -6.14
C PRO A 125 1.52 25.81 -5.54
N TYR A 126 1.64 25.11 -4.42
CA TYR A 126 2.92 24.92 -3.73
C TYR A 126 3.64 23.62 -4.10
N PHE A 127 3.06 22.82 -4.98
CA PHE A 127 3.65 21.55 -5.40
C PHE A 127 3.82 21.50 -6.93
N ASP A 128 4.94 20.96 -7.36
CA ASP A 128 5.29 20.85 -8.77
C ASP A 128 4.58 19.68 -9.45
N PHE A 129 4.33 18.61 -8.68
CA PHE A 129 3.54 17.45 -9.14
C PHE A 129 2.97 16.64 -7.97
N ALA A 130 1.94 15.83 -8.28
CA ALA A 130 1.45 14.80 -7.39
C ALA A 130 2.05 13.43 -7.78
N PHE A 131 2.33 12.60 -6.79
CA PHE A 131 2.77 11.22 -6.98
C PHE A 131 1.78 10.28 -6.28
N VAL A 132 1.04 9.50 -7.06
CA VAL A 132 -0.12 8.73 -6.58
C VAL A 132 -0.05 7.28 -7.06
N PRO A 133 -0.68 6.33 -6.35
CA PRO A 133 -0.50 4.92 -6.66
C PRO A 133 -1.26 4.44 -7.90
N GLY A 134 -2.46 4.96 -8.18
CA GLY A 134 -3.30 4.42 -9.23
C GLY A 134 -4.22 5.44 -9.93
N PRO A 135 -5.05 4.98 -10.88
CA PRO A 135 -5.87 5.85 -11.73
C PRO A 135 -6.97 6.60 -10.96
N GLU A 136 -7.55 6.02 -9.93
CA GLU A 136 -8.60 6.69 -9.12
C GLU A 136 -8.02 7.84 -8.29
N GLN A 137 -6.80 7.68 -7.81
CA GLN A 137 -6.04 8.72 -7.11
C GLN A 137 -5.54 9.79 -8.10
N GLN A 138 -5.19 9.38 -9.33
CA GLN A 138 -4.83 10.33 -10.39
C GLN A 138 -6.02 11.23 -10.74
N GLU A 139 -7.21 10.67 -10.85
CA GLU A 139 -8.44 11.45 -11.08
C GLU A 139 -8.67 12.45 -9.94
N PHE A 140 -8.48 12.02 -8.69
CA PHE A 140 -8.60 12.94 -7.55
C PHE A 140 -7.56 14.06 -7.60
N ALA A 141 -6.29 13.74 -7.89
CA ALA A 141 -5.22 14.72 -8.04
C ALA A 141 -5.53 15.76 -9.12
N ARG A 142 -6.03 15.33 -10.28
CA ARG A 142 -6.45 16.23 -11.37
C ARG A 142 -7.60 17.15 -10.95
N ARG A 143 -8.59 16.61 -10.22
CA ARG A 143 -9.70 17.39 -9.67
C ARG A 143 -9.25 18.41 -8.63
N MET A 144 -8.23 18.07 -7.83
CA MET A 144 -7.57 19.01 -6.92
C MET A 144 -6.81 20.13 -7.64
N GLY A 145 -6.56 20.01 -8.95
CA GLY A 145 -5.89 21.03 -9.77
C GLY A 145 -4.42 20.76 -10.08
N PHE A 146 -3.89 19.56 -9.78
CA PHE A 146 -2.54 19.20 -10.22
C PHE A 146 -2.45 19.11 -11.74
N LYS A 147 -1.52 19.85 -12.33
CA LYS A 147 -1.22 19.82 -13.77
C LYS A 147 -0.33 18.64 -14.15
N SER A 148 0.54 18.21 -13.23
CA SER A 148 1.45 17.09 -13.40
C SER A 148 1.15 16.03 -12.33
N VAL A 149 0.87 14.80 -12.77
CA VAL A 149 0.55 13.68 -11.88
C VAL A 149 1.29 12.45 -12.38
N SER A 150 2.09 11.83 -11.52
CA SER A 150 2.81 10.58 -11.79
C SER A 150 2.16 9.42 -11.04
N LEU A 151 2.16 8.24 -11.67
CA LEU A 151 1.66 7.00 -11.08
C LEU A 151 2.80 6.17 -10.46
N GLY A 152 2.45 5.21 -9.59
CA GLY A 152 3.38 4.26 -8.99
C GLY A 152 3.92 4.67 -7.62
N ALA A 153 3.22 5.56 -6.89
CA ALA A 153 3.66 6.06 -5.58
C ALA A 153 3.85 4.98 -4.52
N TYR A 154 3.22 3.81 -4.67
CA TYR A 154 3.31 2.73 -3.69
C TYR A 154 3.75 1.44 -4.37
N SER A 155 4.93 0.96 -3.99
CA SER A 155 5.45 -0.35 -4.37
C SER A 155 5.76 -1.16 -3.12
N CYS A 156 5.40 -2.43 -3.08
CA CYS A 156 5.94 -3.34 -2.07
C CYS A 156 7.47 -3.49 -2.24
N ASP A 157 8.13 -4.07 -1.26
CA ASP A 157 9.52 -4.54 -1.41
C ASP A 157 9.55 -5.79 -2.32
N TYR A 158 9.33 -5.54 -3.63
CA TYR A 158 9.11 -6.58 -4.64
C TYR A 158 10.13 -7.73 -4.58
N PRO A 159 11.45 -7.49 -4.42
CA PRO A 159 12.44 -8.57 -4.34
C PRO A 159 12.18 -9.60 -3.24
N ILE A 160 11.58 -9.19 -2.12
CA ILE A 160 11.23 -10.10 -1.02
C ILE A 160 10.10 -11.04 -1.45
N PHE A 161 9.04 -10.47 -2.04
CA PHE A 161 7.84 -11.22 -2.41
C PHE A 161 8.06 -12.08 -3.67
N ASP A 162 8.90 -11.65 -4.58
CA ASP A 162 9.39 -12.46 -5.72
C ASP A 162 10.10 -13.73 -5.24
N LYS A 163 10.95 -13.63 -4.22
CA LYS A 163 11.57 -14.82 -3.60
C LYS A 163 10.53 -15.76 -2.99
N ILE A 164 9.46 -15.24 -2.38
CA ILE A 164 8.35 -16.05 -1.87
C ILE A 164 7.65 -16.78 -3.03
N TYR A 165 7.35 -16.09 -4.11
CA TYR A 165 6.75 -16.69 -5.32
C TYR A 165 7.58 -17.87 -5.81
N ASN A 166 8.87 -17.68 -6.00
CA ASN A 166 9.80 -18.71 -6.49
C ASN A 166 9.94 -19.91 -5.53
N SER A 167 9.61 -19.75 -4.25
CA SER A 167 9.70 -20.80 -3.23
C SER A 167 8.38 -21.55 -3.01
N ARG A 168 7.24 -21.10 -3.60
CA ARG A 168 5.89 -21.62 -3.32
C ARG A 168 5.40 -22.74 -4.24
N HIS A 169 6.18 -23.15 -5.23
CA HIS A 169 5.69 -24.08 -6.27
C HIS A 169 5.16 -25.43 -5.74
N ALA A 170 5.63 -25.91 -4.59
CA ALA A 170 5.19 -27.18 -3.99
C ALA A 170 3.94 -27.07 -3.10
N VAL A 171 3.41 -25.87 -2.88
CA VAL A 171 2.32 -25.65 -1.89
C VAL A 171 0.98 -26.19 -2.38
N PHE A 172 0.80 -26.31 -3.70
CA PHE A 172 -0.48 -26.73 -4.29
C PHE A 172 -0.74 -28.24 -4.26
N ASP A 173 0.22 -29.02 -3.79
CA ASP A 173 0.11 -30.49 -3.74
C ASP A 173 -0.47 -31.03 -2.42
N GLY A 174 -0.77 -30.15 -1.45
CA GLY A 174 -1.29 -30.53 -0.13
C GLY A 174 -2.81 -30.73 -0.08
N GLU A 175 -3.26 -31.57 0.85
CA GLU A 175 -4.71 -31.79 1.11
C GLU A 175 -5.41 -30.56 1.70
N LYS A 176 -4.70 -29.74 2.46
CA LYS A 176 -5.22 -28.52 3.10
C LYS A 176 -4.86 -27.28 2.32
N ARG A 177 -5.82 -26.40 2.10
CA ARG A 177 -5.65 -25.13 1.44
C ARG A 177 -5.83 -23.97 2.42
N ARG A 178 -5.06 -22.89 2.25
CA ARG A 178 -5.08 -21.74 3.14
C ARG A 178 -5.46 -20.47 2.39
N LEU A 179 -6.54 -19.85 2.85
CA LEU A 179 -6.92 -18.49 2.51
C LEU A 179 -6.26 -17.55 3.50
N ILE A 180 -5.57 -16.52 3.03
CA ILE A 180 -4.90 -15.56 3.91
C ILE A 180 -5.61 -14.22 3.85
N TYR A 181 -5.79 -13.64 5.02
CA TYR A 181 -6.18 -12.26 5.24
C TYR A 181 -5.06 -11.53 5.99
N THR A 182 -4.73 -10.30 5.58
CA THR A 182 -3.80 -9.44 6.32
C THR A 182 -4.37 -8.03 6.39
N GLY A 183 -4.60 -7.54 7.60
CA GLY A 183 -5.14 -6.20 7.82
C GLY A 183 -5.64 -5.98 9.24
N ARG A 184 -5.96 -4.73 9.57
CA ARG A 184 -6.54 -4.41 10.87
C ARG A 184 -7.91 -5.10 11.06
N TYR A 185 -8.22 -5.46 12.29
CA TYR A 185 -9.56 -5.93 12.68
C TYR A 185 -10.41 -4.70 13.00
N ALA A 186 -10.97 -4.11 11.95
CA ALA A 186 -11.78 -2.89 12.01
C ALA A 186 -12.97 -3.02 11.05
N SER A 187 -14.04 -2.27 11.31
CA SER A 187 -15.31 -2.40 10.57
C SER A 187 -15.14 -2.16 9.06
N GLU A 188 -14.29 -1.20 8.68
CA GLU A 188 -14.01 -0.90 7.28
C GLU A 188 -13.26 -2.03 6.55
N LYS A 189 -12.71 -3.00 7.27
CA LYS A 189 -12.01 -4.17 6.69
C LYS A 189 -12.92 -5.36 6.43
N TYR A 190 -14.16 -5.35 6.93
CA TYR A 190 -15.19 -6.37 6.71
C TYR A 190 -14.72 -7.79 7.08
N PHE A 191 -13.85 -7.87 8.11
CA PHE A 191 -13.18 -9.12 8.47
C PHE A 191 -14.08 -10.08 9.25
N LEU A 192 -14.96 -9.58 10.12
CA LEU A 192 -15.88 -10.45 10.88
C LEU A 192 -16.84 -11.15 9.94
N GLU A 193 -17.41 -10.42 8.98
CA GLU A 193 -18.29 -10.97 7.94
C GLU A 193 -17.57 -11.99 7.05
N LEU A 194 -16.28 -11.75 6.74
CA LEU A 194 -15.45 -12.75 6.05
C LEU A 194 -15.39 -14.05 6.84
N CYS A 195 -15.15 -13.99 8.17
CA CYS A 195 -15.09 -15.17 9.01
C CYS A 195 -16.40 -15.94 9.05
N GLU A 196 -17.54 -15.22 9.15
CA GLU A 196 -18.88 -15.86 9.10
C GLU A 196 -19.10 -16.58 7.76
N ILE A 197 -18.87 -15.88 6.64
CA ILE A 197 -19.05 -16.44 5.30
C ILE A 197 -18.12 -17.64 5.08
N PHE A 198 -16.89 -17.55 5.55
CA PHE A 198 -15.92 -18.65 5.45
C PHE A 198 -16.38 -19.89 6.22
N THR A 199 -16.93 -19.71 7.44
CA THR A 199 -17.44 -20.83 8.23
C THR A 199 -18.68 -21.46 7.62
N GLU A 200 -19.57 -20.68 7.00
CA GLU A 200 -20.70 -21.21 6.21
C GLU A 200 -20.22 -22.07 5.05
N LEU A 201 -19.26 -21.56 4.24
CA LEU A 201 -18.72 -22.30 3.10
C LEU A 201 -18.07 -23.63 3.51
N ARG A 202 -17.39 -23.66 4.67
CA ARG A 202 -16.86 -24.92 5.20
C ARG A 202 -17.94 -25.98 5.43
N ASN A 203 -19.10 -25.56 5.95
CA ASN A 203 -20.25 -26.46 6.17
C ASN A 203 -20.91 -26.87 4.85
N GLU A 204 -20.71 -26.12 3.77
CA GLU A 204 -21.21 -26.38 2.42
C GLU A 204 -20.27 -27.25 1.54
N GLY A 205 -19.20 -27.81 2.13
CA GLY A 205 -18.32 -28.77 1.44
C GLY A 205 -16.86 -28.32 1.28
N PHE A 206 -16.51 -27.08 1.68
CA PHE A 206 -15.13 -26.58 1.59
C PHE A 206 -14.31 -26.85 2.87
N SER A 207 -14.52 -27.99 3.52
CA SER A 207 -13.89 -28.34 4.81
C SER A 207 -12.36 -28.45 4.78
N HIS A 208 -11.76 -28.59 3.59
CA HIS A 208 -10.30 -28.64 3.39
C HIS A 208 -9.63 -27.26 3.39
N TRP A 209 -10.40 -26.15 3.43
CA TRP A 209 -9.84 -24.81 3.53
C TRP A 209 -9.70 -24.35 4.97
N GLU A 210 -8.63 -23.59 5.26
CA GLU A 210 -8.35 -22.90 6.51
C GLU A 210 -8.26 -21.39 6.23
N LEU A 211 -8.75 -20.53 7.13
CA LEU A 211 -8.56 -19.07 7.08
C LEU A 211 -7.49 -18.67 8.06
N HIS A 212 -6.42 -18.08 7.57
CA HIS A 212 -5.32 -17.57 8.36
C HIS A 212 -5.32 -16.04 8.31
N ALA A 213 -5.51 -15.39 9.45
CA ALA A 213 -5.67 -13.95 9.56
C ALA A 213 -4.53 -13.34 10.39
N ALA A 214 -3.80 -12.40 9.77
CA ALA A 214 -2.74 -11.62 10.41
C ALA A 214 -3.21 -10.17 10.61
N GLY A 215 -3.07 -9.67 11.82
CA GLY A 215 -3.44 -8.32 12.22
C GLY A 215 -4.13 -8.27 13.57
N THR A 216 -4.30 -7.06 14.08
CA THR A 216 -5.03 -6.73 15.31
C THR A 216 -5.89 -5.49 15.06
N GLY A 217 -6.63 -5.03 16.03
CA GLY A 217 -7.41 -3.81 15.89
C GLY A 217 -8.60 -3.73 16.84
N PRO A 218 -9.45 -2.71 16.70
CA PRO A 218 -10.58 -2.47 17.63
C PRO A 218 -11.57 -3.63 17.77
N LEU A 219 -11.69 -4.47 16.74
CA LEU A 219 -12.60 -5.63 16.75
C LEU A 219 -11.91 -6.94 17.16
N TRP A 220 -10.66 -6.88 17.66
CA TRP A 220 -9.91 -8.08 18.03
C TRP A 220 -10.65 -8.97 19.03
N GLU A 221 -11.28 -8.40 20.05
CA GLU A 221 -12.02 -9.16 21.07
C GLU A 221 -13.34 -9.77 20.54
N GLN A 222 -13.83 -9.26 19.39
CA GLN A 222 -15.03 -9.77 18.72
C GLN A 222 -14.74 -10.83 17.68
N ARG A 223 -13.47 -11.23 17.49
CA ARG A 223 -13.06 -12.20 16.48
C ARG A 223 -13.75 -13.54 16.66
N ILE A 224 -14.20 -14.11 15.55
CA ILE A 224 -14.93 -15.39 15.55
C ILE A 224 -13.95 -16.53 15.85
N GLN A 225 -14.23 -17.28 16.91
CA GLN A 225 -13.47 -18.47 17.28
C GLN A 225 -14.03 -19.69 16.55
N HIS A 226 -13.23 -20.27 15.65
CA HIS A 226 -13.62 -21.46 14.91
C HIS A 226 -12.35 -22.31 14.63
N PRO A 227 -12.42 -23.66 14.68
CA PRO A 227 -11.23 -24.53 14.53
C PRO A 227 -10.44 -24.36 13.23
N ALA A 228 -11.05 -23.78 12.19
CA ALA A 228 -10.41 -23.54 10.90
C ALA A 228 -10.12 -22.05 10.63
N VAL A 229 -10.28 -21.17 11.63
CA VAL A 229 -9.92 -19.74 11.55
C VAL A 229 -8.79 -19.48 12.53
N PHE A 230 -7.62 -19.17 12.01
CA PHE A 230 -6.40 -18.97 12.78
C PHE A 230 -6.07 -17.49 12.86
N HIS A 231 -6.09 -16.94 14.08
CA HIS A 231 -5.76 -15.55 14.38
C HIS A 231 -4.33 -15.41 14.84
N HIS A 232 -3.46 -14.86 14.00
CA HIS A 232 -2.01 -14.76 14.27
C HIS A 232 -1.61 -13.49 15.03
N GLY A 233 -2.53 -12.53 15.22
CA GLY A 233 -2.16 -11.22 15.73
C GLY A 233 -1.31 -10.41 14.75
N PHE A 234 -0.65 -9.36 15.25
CA PHE A 234 0.29 -8.60 14.43
C PHE A 234 1.53 -9.44 14.13
N LEU A 235 1.87 -9.57 12.86
CA LEU A 235 3.07 -10.26 12.40
C LEU A 235 4.11 -9.28 11.88
N GLN A 236 5.35 -9.44 12.34
CA GLN A 236 6.50 -8.78 11.70
C GLN A 236 6.73 -9.37 10.30
N PRO A 237 7.40 -8.66 9.37
CA PRO A 237 7.58 -9.10 7.99
C PRO A 237 8.10 -10.54 7.84
N GLU A 238 9.04 -10.98 8.67
CA GLU A 238 9.60 -12.33 8.59
C GLU A 238 8.58 -13.42 8.98
N ALA A 239 7.74 -13.16 9.98
CA ALA A 239 6.68 -14.09 10.38
C ALA A 239 5.56 -14.13 9.33
N LEU A 240 5.21 -12.97 8.74
CA LEU A 240 4.27 -12.91 7.62
C LEU A 240 4.79 -13.69 6.41
N LYS A 241 6.08 -13.58 6.08
CA LYS A 241 6.72 -14.36 5.02
C LYS A 241 6.56 -15.87 5.23
N THR A 242 6.76 -16.36 6.47
CA THR A 242 6.57 -17.77 6.81
C THR A 242 5.11 -18.21 6.58
N LEU A 243 4.15 -17.36 6.95
CA LEU A 243 2.74 -17.61 6.69
C LEU A 243 2.46 -17.65 5.17
N MET A 244 3.03 -16.73 4.41
CA MET A 244 2.87 -16.64 2.96
C MET A 244 3.46 -17.84 2.22
N LEU A 245 4.55 -18.45 2.68
CA LEU A 245 5.12 -19.63 2.03
C LEU A 245 4.15 -20.81 1.95
N ASN A 246 3.14 -20.86 2.82
CA ASN A 246 2.18 -21.95 2.93
C ASN A 246 0.75 -21.58 2.52
N GLY A 247 0.53 -20.38 1.99
CA GLY A 247 -0.81 -19.90 1.61
C GLY A 247 -1.17 -20.22 0.17
N HIS A 248 -2.46 -20.22 -0.16
CA HIS A 248 -2.97 -20.59 -1.49
C HIS A 248 -3.71 -19.45 -2.18
N ALA A 249 -4.41 -18.61 -1.43
CA ALA A 249 -5.15 -17.45 -1.93
C ALA A 249 -5.15 -16.31 -0.91
N PHE A 250 -5.39 -15.10 -1.38
CA PHE A 250 -5.47 -13.90 -0.55
C PHE A 250 -6.84 -13.24 -0.70
N VAL A 251 -7.38 -12.73 0.41
CA VAL A 251 -8.64 -11.98 0.43
C VAL A 251 -8.49 -10.67 1.18
N LEU A 252 -8.96 -9.57 0.56
CA LEU A 252 -9.10 -8.27 1.20
C LEU A 252 -10.51 -7.72 0.95
N PRO A 253 -11.46 -7.97 1.86
CA PRO A 253 -12.88 -7.67 1.65
C PRO A 253 -13.27 -6.25 2.08
N SER A 254 -12.31 -5.33 2.16
CA SER A 254 -12.51 -3.99 2.73
C SER A 254 -13.70 -3.26 2.10
N ILE A 255 -14.51 -2.63 2.96
CA ILE A 255 -15.58 -1.69 2.55
C ILE A 255 -14.97 -0.48 1.85
N PHE A 256 -13.78 -0.08 2.31
CA PHE A 256 -13.00 0.98 1.71
C PHE A 256 -11.51 0.77 2.01
N GLU A 257 -10.71 0.80 0.97
CA GLU A 257 -9.24 0.75 1.05
C GLU A 257 -8.66 1.73 0.04
N PRO A 258 -8.03 2.84 0.45
CA PRO A 258 -7.51 3.85 -0.46
C PRO A 258 -6.55 3.29 -1.50
N TRP A 259 -5.65 2.38 -1.09
CA TRP A 259 -4.81 1.60 -1.99
C TRP A 259 -4.78 0.14 -1.57
N GLY A 260 -4.10 -0.17 -0.45
CA GLY A 260 -3.90 -1.53 0.01
C GLY A 260 -2.62 -2.14 -0.56
N VAL A 261 -1.45 -1.66 -0.09
CA VAL A 261 -0.13 -2.18 -0.52
C VAL A 261 -0.01 -3.69 -0.31
N VAL A 262 -0.69 -4.22 0.69
CA VAL A 262 -0.76 -5.66 0.96
C VAL A 262 -1.23 -6.48 -0.26
N VAL A 263 -2.11 -5.91 -1.11
CA VAL A 263 -2.53 -6.57 -2.36
C VAL A 263 -1.33 -6.75 -3.30
N HIS A 264 -0.47 -5.73 -3.39
CA HIS A 264 0.75 -5.80 -4.19
C HIS A 264 1.71 -6.86 -3.64
N GLU A 265 1.87 -6.93 -2.31
CA GLU A 265 2.70 -7.93 -1.64
C GLU A 265 2.26 -9.36 -1.98
N PHE A 266 0.95 -9.61 -1.85
CA PHE A 266 0.39 -10.93 -2.19
C PHE A 266 0.39 -11.22 -3.69
N ALA A 267 0.13 -10.22 -4.54
CA ALA A 267 0.23 -10.38 -5.99
C ALA A 267 1.67 -10.70 -6.41
N ALA A 268 2.67 -10.00 -5.87
CA ALA A 268 4.10 -10.24 -6.13
C ALA A 268 4.54 -11.64 -5.65
N ALA A 269 3.97 -12.12 -4.55
CA ALA A 269 4.14 -13.51 -4.10
C ALA A 269 3.28 -14.52 -4.87
N GLY A 270 2.59 -14.11 -5.92
CA GLY A 270 1.81 -14.98 -6.81
C GLY A 270 0.56 -15.56 -6.15
N TYR A 271 -0.22 -14.77 -5.44
CA TYR A 271 -1.48 -15.21 -4.87
C TYR A 271 -2.67 -14.93 -5.80
N PRO A 272 -3.56 -15.89 -6.04
CA PRO A 272 -4.92 -15.59 -6.47
C PRO A 272 -5.60 -14.64 -5.50
N LEU A 273 -6.32 -13.63 -6.01
CA LEU A 273 -6.83 -12.51 -5.22
C LEU A 273 -8.36 -12.50 -5.15
N ILE A 274 -8.93 -12.22 -3.97
CA ILE A 274 -10.34 -11.85 -3.82
C ILE A 274 -10.39 -10.46 -3.23
N LEU A 275 -10.88 -9.49 -4.00
CA LEU A 275 -10.88 -8.08 -3.62
C LEU A 275 -12.25 -7.45 -3.81
N SER A 276 -12.61 -6.50 -2.93
CA SER A 276 -13.79 -5.67 -3.17
C SER A 276 -13.51 -4.59 -4.24
N ASP A 277 -14.57 -4.07 -4.85
CA ASP A 277 -14.53 -2.96 -5.81
C ASP A 277 -14.07 -1.63 -5.18
N LYS A 278 -13.88 -1.57 -3.87
CA LYS A 278 -13.38 -0.40 -3.12
C LYS A 278 -11.93 -0.51 -2.66
N VAL A 279 -11.23 -1.56 -3.05
CA VAL A 279 -9.78 -1.69 -2.85
C VAL A 279 -9.07 -1.03 -4.03
N GLY A 280 -8.33 0.07 -3.81
CA GLY A 280 -7.68 0.85 -4.88
C GLY A 280 -6.68 0.03 -5.70
N ALA A 281 -5.87 -0.80 -5.05
CA ALA A 281 -4.84 -1.63 -5.69
C ALA A 281 -5.38 -2.68 -6.66
N ARG A 282 -6.70 -3.00 -6.62
CA ARG A 282 -7.33 -3.87 -7.62
C ARG A 282 -7.09 -3.38 -9.04
N THR A 283 -7.05 -2.06 -9.22
CA THR A 283 -6.87 -1.44 -10.55
C THR A 283 -5.53 -1.74 -11.20
N ALA A 284 -4.53 -2.14 -10.41
CA ALA A 284 -3.20 -2.50 -10.88
C ALA A 284 -2.95 -4.02 -10.86
N PHE A 285 -3.53 -4.76 -9.91
CA PHE A 285 -3.12 -6.11 -9.60
C PHE A 285 -4.21 -7.18 -9.74
N LEU A 286 -5.46 -6.82 -10.09
CA LEU A 286 -6.54 -7.77 -10.31
C LEU A 286 -7.11 -7.63 -11.72
N GLU A 287 -7.09 -8.72 -12.48
CA GLU A 287 -7.90 -8.95 -13.67
C GLU A 287 -8.97 -10.00 -13.33
N ASP A 288 -10.22 -9.54 -13.18
CA ASP A 288 -11.34 -10.37 -12.75
C ASP A 288 -11.50 -11.64 -13.61
N GLY A 289 -11.62 -12.79 -12.96
CA GLY A 289 -11.68 -14.11 -13.58
C GLY A 289 -10.35 -14.67 -14.11
N LYS A 290 -9.24 -13.87 -14.15
CA LYS A 290 -7.93 -14.35 -14.63
C LYS A 290 -6.96 -14.67 -13.51
N ASN A 291 -6.89 -13.79 -12.49
CA ASN A 291 -6.02 -14.01 -11.35
C ASN A 291 -6.73 -13.88 -10.00
N GLY A 292 -8.05 -13.93 -10.02
CA GLY A 292 -8.90 -13.84 -8.85
C GLY A 292 -10.29 -13.34 -9.18
N TYR A 293 -11.01 -12.86 -8.18
CA TYR A 293 -12.38 -12.39 -8.34
C TYR A 293 -12.63 -11.06 -7.66
N LEU A 294 -13.33 -10.19 -8.38
CA LEU A 294 -13.85 -8.93 -7.87
C LEU A 294 -15.27 -9.16 -7.31
N PHE A 295 -15.62 -8.45 -6.23
CA PHE A 295 -16.98 -8.44 -5.69
C PHE A 295 -17.38 -7.04 -5.23
N LEU A 296 -18.69 -6.76 -5.16
CA LEU A 296 -19.22 -5.49 -4.70
C LEU A 296 -19.03 -5.35 -3.19
N SER A 297 -18.39 -4.28 -2.78
CA SER A 297 -18.10 -3.95 -1.39
C SER A 297 -19.38 -3.97 -0.52
N GLY A 298 -19.29 -4.63 0.64
CA GLY A 298 -20.42 -4.80 1.56
C GLY A 298 -21.45 -5.84 1.12
N SER A 299 -21.31 -6.46 -0.04
CA SER A 299 -22.20 -7.52 -0.51
C SER A 299 -21.76 -8.88 0.02
N ARG A 300 -22.46 -9.37 1.06
CA ARG A 300 -22.23 -10.70 1.62
C ARG A 300 -22.38 -11.80 0.57
N THR A 301 -23.40 -11.70 -0.27
CA THR A 301 -23.70 -12.67 -1.32
C THR A 301 -22.60 -12.73 -2.36
N GLU A 302 -22.11 -11.59 -2.84
CA GLU A 302 -21.04 -11.57 -3.85
C GLU A 302 -19.70 -12.01 -3.29
N LEU A 303 -19.35 -11.65 -2.05
CA LEU A 303 -18.15 -12.15 -1.38
C LEU A 303 -18.22 -13.69 -1.24
N LYS A 304 -19.37 -14.23 -0.82
CA LYS A 304 -19.58 -15.68 -0.72
C LYS A 304 -19.40 -16.38 -2.08
N ASN A 305 -19.96 -15.80 -3.14
CA ASN A 305 -19.82 -16.34 -4.50
C ASN A 305 -18.36 -16.27 -4.99
N ALA A 306 -17.64 -15.20 -4.76
CA ALA A 306 -16.23 -15.06 -5.13
C ALA A 306 -15.34 -16.07 -4.40
N LEU A 307 -15.56 -16.22 -3.08
CA LEU A 307 -14.89 -17.25 -2.27
C LEU A 307 -15.19 -18.67 -2.78
N SER A 308 -16.47 -18.99 -2.99
CA SER A 308 -16.88 -20.32 -3.49
C SER A 308 -16.24 -20.65 -4.84
N LYS A 309 -16.25 -19.71 -5.80
CA LYS A 309 -15.59 -19.89 -7.10
C LYS A 309 -14.10 -20.19 -6.94
N LEU A 310 -13.39 -19.40 -6.13
CA LEU A 310 -11.96 -19.61 -5.93
C LEU A 310 -11.68 -20.91 -5.18
N MET A 311 -12.44 -21.22 -4.13
CA MET A 311 -12.25 -22.43 -3.32
C MET A 311 -12.58 -23.73 -4.09
N SER A 312 -13.41 -23.65 -5.16
CA SER A 312 -13.71 -24.75 -6.09
C SER A 312 -12.66 -24.93 -7.18
N SER A 313 -11.68 -24.01 -7.30
CA SER A 313 -10.69 -24.07 -8.39
C SER A 313 -9.75 -25.25 -8.24
N SER A 314 -9.36 -25.85 -9.39
CA SER A 314 -8.32 -26.89 -9.42
C SER A 314 -6.94 -26.30 -9.09
N ASN A 315 -5.97 -27.15 -8.79
CA ASN A 315 -4.58 -26.73 -8.56
C ASN A 315 -4.00 -26.02 -9.79
N GLU A 316 -4.29 -26.52 -11.01
CA GLU A 316 -3.84 -25.91 -12.26
C GLU A 316 -4.42 -24.50 -12.44
N ALA A 317 -5.71 -24.32 -12.13
CA ALA A 317 -6.35 -23.01 -12.20
C ALA A 317 -5.74 -22.02 -11.20
N LEU A 318 -5.51 -22.44 -9.95
CA LEU A 318 -4.86 -21.61 -8.94
C LEU A 318 -3.41 -21.26 -9.33
N LEU A 319 -2.67 -22.20 -9.92
CA LEU A 319 -1.31 -21.96 -10.44
C LEU A 319 -1.32 -20.97 -11.60
N GLN A 320 -2.30 -21.06 -12.50
CA GLN A 320 -2.45 -20.10 -13.60
C GLN A 320 -2.78 -18.70 -13.05
N MET A 321 -3.71 -18.58 -12.10
CA MET A 321 -4.01 -17.33 -11.41
C MET A 321 -2.78 -16.76 -10.73
N SER A 322 -1.98 -17.61 -10.07
CA SER A 322 -0.73 -17.24 -9.40
C SER A 322 0.27 -16.59 -10.36
N ARG A 323 0.48 -17.16 -11.56
CA ARG A 323 1.37 -16.60 -12.58
C ARG A 323 0.92 -15.22 -13.06
N VAL A 324 -0.38 -15.05 -13.27
CA VAL A 324 -0.94 -13.76 -13.72
C VAL A 324 -0.78 -12.70 -12.62
N SER A 325 -1.06 -13.03 -11.35
CA SER A 325 -0.85 -12.10 -10.23
C SER A 325 0.61 -11.62 -10.16
N HIS A 326 1.55 -12.56 -10.21
CA HIS A 326 2.99 -12.26 -10.17
C HIS A 326 3.41 -11.38 -11.35
N LEU A 327 2.93 -11.67 -12.55
CA LEU A 327 3.22 -10.87 -13.75
C LEU A 327 2.70 -9.43 -13.61
N LEU A 328 1.47 -9.23 -13.16
CA LEU A 328 0.91 -7.90 -12.94
C LEU A 328 1.71 -7.11 -11.89
N ALA A 329 2.10 -7.77 -10.81
CA ALA A 329 2.85 -7.14 -9.73
C ALA A 329 4.26 -6.69 -10.16
N SER A 330 4.90 -7.35 -11.12
CA SER A 330 6.25 -7.03 -11.59
C SER A 330 6.37 -5.67 -12.28
N SER A 331 5.25 -5.05 -12.67
CA SER A 331 5.22 -3.74 -13.32
C SER A 331 5.52 -2.56 -12.37
N ILE A 332 5.34 -2.75 -11.07
CA ILE A 332 5.57 -1.73 -10.03
C ILE A 332 6.60 -2.28 -9.04
N THR A 333 7.77 -1.66 -8.99
CA THR A 333 8.89 -2.10 -8.16
C THR A 333 9.55 -0.89 -7.48
N PRO A 334 10.37 -1.06 -6.43
CA PRO A 334 11.18 0.02 -5.88
C PRO A 334 12.02 0.72 -6.94
N GLU A 335 12.54 -0.01 -7.95
CA GLU A 335 13.26 0.56 -9.08
C GLU A 335 12.38 1.46 -9.95
N SER A 336 11.19 1.00 -10.35
CA SER A 336 10.26 1.82 -11.16
C SER A 336 9.79 3.07 -10.40
N TRP A 337 9.58 2.95 -9.08
CA TRP A 337 9.30 4.07 -8.18
C TRP A 337 10.45 5.09 -8.17
N SER A 338 11.67 4.62 -7.95
CA SER A 338 12.88 5.43 -7.92
C SER A 338 13.12 6.17 -9.23
N LYS A 339 12.97 5.47 -10.35
CA LYS A 339 13.10 6.04 -11.68
C LYS A 339 12.06 7.13 -11.92
N THR A 340 10.80 6.87 -11.59
CA THR A 340 9.72 7.85 -11.77
C THR A 340 10.00 9.15 -11.03
N ILE A 341 10.39 9.08 -9.76
CA ILE A 341 10.73 10.28 -8.97
C ILE A 341 11.95 10.99 -9.54
N HIS A 342 13.01 10.23 -9.86
CA HIS A 342 14.24 10.82 -10.39
C HIS A 342 13.97 11.61 -11.67
N ASP A 343 13.27 11.01 -12.62
CA ASP A 343 12.95 11.61 -13.91
C ASP A 343 12.06 12.86 -13.74
N GLN A 344 11.07 12.82 -12.84
CA GLN A 344 10.22 13.98 -12.55
C GLN A 344 11.00 15.15 -11.92
N ILE A 345 11.86 14.88 -10.93
CA ILE A 345 12.69 15.92 -10.31
C ILE A 345 13.61 16.54 -11.36
N LYS A 346 14.28 15.71 -12.17
CA LYS A 346 15.19 16.18 -13.23
C LYS A 346 14.46 17.05 -14.25
N ASN A 347 13.32 16.62 -14.75
CA ASN A 347 12.53 17.37 -15.75
C ASN A 347 12.04 18.71 -15.20
N LYS A 348 11.57 18.74 -13.96
CA LYS A 348 11.10 20.00 -13.34
C LYS A 348 12.22 21.01 -13.14
N ARG A 349 13.41 20.54 -12.75
CA ARG A 349 14.59 21.43 -12.59
C ARG A 349 15.14 21.97 -13.90
N GLN A 350 14.88 21.33 -15.02
CA GLN A 350 15.28 21.82 -16.35
C GLN A 350 14.31 22.86 -16.90
N THR A 351 13.07 22.90 -16.39
CA THR A 351 12.00 23.80 -16.84
C THR A 351 11.78 24.99 -15.90
N SER A 352 12.44 25.03 -14.76
CA SER A 352 12.46 26.13 -13.78
C SER A 352 13.69 27.00 -13.95
#